data_cc9ca278af0d909e63b0fba12f47231d
#
_entry.id   cc9ca278af0d909e63b0fba12f47231d
#
_cell.length_a   1.000
_cell.length_b   1.000
_cell.length_c   1.000
_cell.angle_alpha   90.00
_cell.angle_beta   90.00
_cell.angle_gamma   90.00
#
_symmetry.space_group_name_H-M   'P 1'
#
loop_
_entity.id
_entity.type
_entity.pdbx_description
1 polymer ?
#
loop_
_entity_poly.entity_id
_entity_poly.type
_entity_poly.pdbx_seq_one_letter_code
_entity_poly.pdbx_strand_id
1 'polypeptide(L)'
;VDLNKGDDEHPNYGSRLVAKELRAFAPWAATDDLFAATPPAGALNLLLSMLAPRRSRRGRPLKLCFLDVRRTYFYAAATEEVYVELPPEEKEKGKDLAGLLLKSLYGTRTGAHNWQLQLGKDLTSLGFSQARGSPCPCYHKGEGATLVVFGDDMWLLADQEALDTLKPLLH
;
A
#
# COMPACT_ATOMS: atom_id res chain seq x y z
N VAL A 1 5.78 17.56 5.21
CA VAL A 1 6.84 17.18 6.18
C VAL A 1 8.12 16.98 5.42
N ASP A 2 9.14 17.75 5.78
CA ASP A 2 10.47 17.66 5.18
C ASP A 2 11.37 16.85 6.11
N LEU A 3 12.07 15.89 5.53
CA LEU A 3 13.02 15.04 6.24
C LEU A 3 14.34 15.03 5.48
N ASN A 4 15.43 15.42 6.15
CA ASN A 4 16.76 15.19 5.60
C ASN A 4 17.14 13.72 5.81
N LYS A 5 17.33 12.98 4.71
CA LYS A 5 17.79 11.58 4.70
C LYS A 5 19.29 11.44 4.45
N GLY A 6 19.97 12.56 4.21
CA GLY A 6 21.42 12.67 4.10
C GLY A 6 22.06 13.16 5.38
N ASP A 7 23.34 13.47 5.31
CA ASP A 7 24.10 14.15 6.36
C ASP A 7 24.14 15.68 6.14
N ASP A 8 24.86 16.39 6.99
CA ASP A 8 24.97 17.86 6.91
C ASP A 8 25.83 18.32 5.73
N GLU A 9 26.76 17.48 5.22
CA GLU A 9 27.63 17.78 4.10
C GLU A 9 26.96 17.42 2.77
N HIS A 10 26.09 16.38 2.77
CA HIS A 10 25.35 15.91 1.59
C HIS A 10 23.87 15.74 1.93
N PRO A 11 23.12 16.86 2.05
CA PRO A 11 21.71 16.81 2.42
C PRO A 11 20.86 16.17 1.31
N ASN A 12 19.97 15.24 1.71
CA ASN A 12 19.01 14.61 0.83
C ASN A 12 17.59 14.82 1.40
N TYR A 13 16.97 15.92 1.04
CA TYR A 13 15.64 16.28 1.53
C TYR A 13 14.56 15.49 0.78
N GLY A 14 13.72 14.81 1.57
CA GLY A 14 12.49 14.20 1.09
C GLY A 14 11.30 14.97 1.65
N SER A 15 10.46 15.54 0.78
CA SER A 15 9.23 16.22 1.17
C SER A 15 8.02 15.34 0.90
N ARG A 16 7.06 15.32 1.81
CA ARG A 16 5.79 14.63 1.63
C ARG A 16 4.65 15.61 1.83
N LEU A 17 3.86 15.82 0.78
CA LEU A 17 2.60 16.53 0.88
C LEU A 17 1.57 15.62 1.54
N VAL A 18 0.90 16.12 2.59
CA VAL A 18 -0.06 15.37 3.39
C VAL A 18 -1.30 16.24 3.59
N ALA A 19 -2.48 15.72 3.31
CA ALA A 19 -3.73 16.38 3.67
C ALA A 19 -3.93 16.33 5.20
N LYS A 20 -4.60 17.35 5.76
CA LYS A 20 -4.99 17.39 7.17
C LYS A 20 -6.50 17.23 7.29
N GLU A 21 -7.00 16.04 7.01
CA GLU A 21 -8.41 15.73 7.18
C GLU A 21 -8.67 15.32 8.63
N LEU A 22 -9.30 16.20 9.41
CA LEU A 22 -9.58 15.95 10.82
C LEU A 22 -11.02 15.47 11.00
N ARG A 23 -11.23 14.49 11.89
CA ARG A 23 -12.57 13.95 12.23
C ARG A 23 -13.57 15.03 12.66
N ALA A 24 -13.09 16.10 13.25
CA ALA A 24 -13.92 17.25 13.67
C ALA A 24 -14.66 17.92 12.51
N PHE A 25 -14.13 17.82 11.28
CA PHE A 25 -14.72 18.44 10.09
C PHE A 25 -15.59 17.50 9.26
N ALA A 26 -15.55 16.17 9.55
CA ALA A 26 -16.34 15.16 8.85
C ALA A 26 -16.89 14.11 9.82
N PRO A 27 -17.73 14.50 10.81
CA PRO A 27 -18.23 13.58 11.83
C PRO A 27 -19.21 12.52 11.29
N TRP A 28 -19.76 12.73 10.10
CA TRP A 28 -20.76 11.87 9.44
C TRP A 28 -20.15 10.75 8.59
N ALA A 29 -18.84 10.76 8.33
CA ALA A 29 -18.22 9.67 7.56
C ALA A 29 -18.35 8.34 8.31
N ALA A 30 -18.93 7.35 7.66
CA ALA A 30 -19.10 6.01 8.23
C ALA A 30 -17.74 5.42 8.62
N THR A 31 -17.67 4.79 9.79
CA THR A 31 -16.41 4.23 10.31
C THR A 31 -15.92 3.04 9.50
N ASP A 32 -16.83 2.33 8.83
CA ASP A 32 -16.52 1.14 8.04
C ASP A 32 -15.73 1.48 6.76
N ASP A 33 -16.00 2.66 6.16
CA ASP A 33 -15.29 3.14 4.97
C ASP A 33 -13.86 3.63 5.26
N LEU A 34 -13.48 3.68 6.55
CA LEU A 34 -12.14 4.11 6.98
C LEU A 34 -11.23 2.93 7.34
N PHE A 35 -11.79 1.73 7.40
CA PHE A 35 -11.03 0.56 7.82
C PHE A 35 -10.08 0.09 6.72
N ALA A 36 -8.81 0.05 7.04
CA ALA A 36 -7.79 -0.65 6.27
C ALA A 36 -7.25 -1.80 7.11
N ALA A 37 -7.37 -3.03 6.60
CA ALA A 37 -6.93 -4.20 7.33
C ALA A 37 -5.41 -4.20 7.48
N THR A 38 -4.97 -4.61 8.67
CA THR A 38 -3.57 -4.96 8.92
C THR A 38 -3.44 -6.47 9.02
N PRO A 39 -2.31 -7.07 8.59
CA PRO A 39 -2.12 -8.50 8.74
C PRO A 39 -2.11 -8.88 10.21
N PRO A 40 -2.66 -10.06 10.57
CA PRO A 40 -2.54 -10.60 11.92
C PRO A 40 -1.06 -10.67 12.33
N ALA A 41 -0.76 -10.40 13.60
CA ALA A 41 0.62 -10.42 14.13
C ALA A 41 1.37 -11.74 13.84
N GLY A 42 0.65 -12.85 13.74
CA GLY A 42 1.20 -14.15 13.38
C GLY A 42 1.49 -14.36 11.88
N ALA A 43 1.03 -13.47 10.99
CA ALA A 43 1.17 -13.69 9.54
C ALA A 43 2.64 -13.69 9.09
N LEU A 44 3.44 -12.76 9.58
CA LEU A 44 4.88 -12.73 9.31
C LEU A 44 5.59 -13.95 9.91
N ASN A 45 5.28 -14.27 11.17
CA ASN A 45 5.87 -15.44 11.84
C ASN A 45 5.56 -16.73 11.07
N LEU A 46 4.33 -16.83 10.51
CA LEU A 46 3.94 -17.94 9.66
C LEU A 46 4.80 -18.00 8.38
N LEU A 47 4.98 -16.87 7.68
CA LEU A 47 5.85 -16.82 6.49
C LEU A 47 7.28 -17.24 6.81
N LEU A 48 7.85 -16.72 7.91
CA LEU A 48 9.20 -17.06 8.34
C LEU A 48 9.32 -18.56 8.74
N SER A 49 8.30 -19.10 9.41
CA SER A 49 8.28 -20.52 9.77
C SER A 49 8.18 -21.45 8.56
N MET A 50 7.59 -20.97 7.46
CA MET A 50 7.50 -21.71 6.20
C MET A 50 8.80 -21.67 5.40
N LEU A 51 9.65 -20.67 5.60
CA LEU A 51 10.85 -20.42 4.78
C LEU A 51 11.87 -21.56 4.87
N ALA A 52 12.16 -22.03 6.07
CA ALA A 52 13.24 -23.01 6.30
C ALA A 52 12.86 -24.47 5.96
N PRO A 53 11.72 -25.01 6.46
CA PRO A 53 11.40 -26.44 6.27
C PRO A 53 10.67 -26.73 4.97
N ARG A 54 9.96 -25.74 4.40
CA ARG A 54 9.11 -25.98 3.23
C ARG A 54 9.87 -25.85 1.92
N ARG A 55 9.41 -26.62 0.96
CA ARG A 55 9.81 -26.53 -0.45
C ARG A 55 8.62 -26.07 -1.27
N SER A 56 8.88 -25.41 -2.39
CA SER A 56 7.87 -25.10 -3.38
C SER A 56 7.23 -26.38 -3.94
N ARG A 57 6.15 -26.25 -4.68
CA ARG A 57 5.55 -27.37 -5.43
C ARG A 57 6.53 -28.00 -6.43
N ARG A 58 7.55 -27.24 -6.84
CA ARG A 58 8.64 -27.69 -7.74
C ARG A 58 9.79 -28.35 -6.96
N GLY A 59 9.66 -28.57 -5.63
CA GLY A 59 10.70 -29.15 -4.77
C GLY A 59 11.87 -28.21 -4.46
N ARG A 60 11.76 -26.93 -4.82
CA ARG A 60 12.82 -25.91 -4.66
C ARG A 60 12.75 -25.18 -3.31
N PRO A 61 13.87 -24.65 -2.80
CA PRO A 61 13.83 -23.84 -1.60
C PRO A 61 13.01 -22.56 -1.81
N LEU A 62 12.25 -22.19 -0.78
CA LEU A 62 11.52 -20.92 -0.76
C LEU A 62 12.47 -19.78 -0.39
N LYS A 63 12.18 -18.61 -0.92
CA LYS A 63 12.85 -17.34 -0.62
C LYS A 63 11.81 -16.31 -0.25
N LEU A 64 12.18 -15.39 0.62
CA LEU A 64 11.35 -14.24 1.00
C LEU A 64 11.88 -13.00 0.30
N CYS A 65 10.99 -12.29 -0.39
CA CYS A 65 11.26 -11.04 -1.05
C CYS A 65 10.43 -9.95 -0.39
N PHE A 66 11.08 -8.82 -0.07
CA PHE A 66 10.42 -7.61 0.42
C PHE A 66 10.25 -6.64 -0.74
N LEU A 67 9.05 -6.08 -0.87
CA LEU A 67 8.70 -5.09 -1.86
C LEU A 67 8.08 -3.90 -1.14
N ASP A 68 8.47 -2.70 -1.53
CA ASP A 68 7.91 -1.42 -1.04
C ASP A 68 7.26 -0.71 -2.22
N VAL A 69 5.98 -0.37 -2.09
CA VAL A 69 5.25 0.34 -3.14
C VAL A 69 5.36 1.84 -2.91
N ARG A 70 6.05 2.52 -3.80
CA ARG A 70 6.22 3.96 -3.71
C ARG A 70 4.92 4.69 -3.99
N ARG A 71 4.57 5.67 -3.13
CA ARG A 71 3.42 6.57 -3.31
C ARG A 71 2.09 5.82 -3.42
N THR A 72 1.91 4.77 -2.65
CA THR A 72 0.78 3.83 -2.66
C THR A 72 -0.59 4.47 -2.88
N TYR A 73 -0.91 5.53 -2.13
CA TYR A 73 -2.25 6.13 -2.18
C TYR A 73 -2.58 6.80 -3.52
N PHE A 74 -1.57 7.23 -4.28
CA PHE A 74 -1.81 7.81 -5.61
C PHE A 74 -2.25 6.80 -6.67
N TYR A 75 -2.14 5.50 -6.40
CA TYR A 75 -2.68 4.47 -7.29
C TYR A 75 -4.20 4.29 -7.14
N ALA A 76 -4.75 4.64 -5.98
CA ALA A 76 -6.19 4.54 -5.72
C ALA A 76 -6.91 5.86 -6.07
N ALA A 77 -8.08 5.76 -6.74
CA ALA A 77 -8.95 6.91 -6.95
C ALA A 77 -9.50 7.42 -5.61
N ALA A 78 -9.73 8.73 -5.50
CA ALA A 78 -10.52 9.26 -4.40
C ALA A 78 -11.98 8.81 -4.57
N THR A 79 -12.59 8.26 -3.52
CA THR A 79 -13.98 7.79 -3.53
C THR A 79 -14.96 8.87 -3.08
N GLU A 80 -14.46 9.91 -2.45
CA GLU A 80 -15.22 11.06 -1.96
C GLU A 80 -14.68 12.34 -2.59
N GLU A 81 -15.54 13.36 -2.70
CA GLU A 81 -15.11 14.70 -3.09
C GLU A 81 -14.37 15.37 -1.93
N VAL A 82 -13.06 15.33 -1.98
CA VAL A 82 -12.18 15.98 -1.01
C VAL A 82 -11.52 17.17 -1.66
N TYR A 83 -11.77 18.35 -1.10
CA TYR A 83 -11.14 19.60 -1.52
C TYR A 83 -10.00 19.94 -0.55
N VAL A 84 -8.86 20.29 -1.08
CA VAL A 84 -7.68 20.67 -0.32
C VAL A 84 -7.28 22.11 -0.63
N GLU A 85 -6.79 22.81 0.39
CA GLU A 85 -6.18 24.11 0.19
C GLU A 85 -4.92 23.96 -0.68
N LEU A 86 -4.82 24.79 -1.73
CA LEU A 86 -3.67 24.75 -2.62
C LEU A 86 -2.44 25.34 -1.91
N PRO A 87 -1.23 24.80 -2.21
CA PRO A 87 0.02 25.42 -1.78
C PRO A 87 0.11 26.88 -2.24
N PRO A 88 0.82 27.74 -1.50
CA PRO A 88 0.93 29.15 -1.84
C PRO A 88 1.44 29.42 -3.28
N GLU A 89 2.27 28.51 -3.78
CA GLU A 89 2.87 28.58 -5.13
C GLU A 89 1.85 28.40 -6.24
N GLU A 90 0.76 27.63 -5.96
CA GLU A 90 -0.32 27.33 -6.92
C GLU A 90 -1.54 28.26 -6.74
N LYS A 91 -1.51 29.16 -5.75
CA LYS A 91 -2.58 30.13 -5.53
C LYS A 91 -2.47 31.29 -6.52
N GLU A 92 -3.46 31.44 -7.39
CA GLU A 92 -3.59 32.65 -8.18
C GLU A 92 -3.93 33.84 -7.27
N LYS A 93 -3.20 34.95 -7.44
CA LYS A 93 -3.44 36.17 -6.64
C LYS A 93 -4.89 36.65 -6.76
N GLY A 94 -5.57 36.74 -5.63
CA GLY A 94 -6.95 37.25 -5.55
C GLY A 94 -8.04 36.22 -5.81
N LYS A 95 -7.69 34.92 -5.98
CA LYS A 95 -8.67 33.84 -6.08
C LYS A 95 -8.54 32.89 -4.88
N ASP A 96 -9.68 32.58 -4.26
CA ASP A 96 -9.78 31.56 -3.22
C ASP A 96 -10.13 30.22 -3.90
N LEU A 97 -9.07 29.52 -4.34
CA LEU A 97 -9.20 28.26 -5.06
C LEU A 97 -8.86 27.09 -4.16
N ALA A 98 -9.63 26.01 -4.25
CA ALA A 98 -9.34 24.73 -3.65
C ALA A 98 -9.09 23.68 -4.74
N GLY A 99 -8.21 22.73 -4.48
CA GLY A 99 -7.93 21.62 -5.38
C GLY A 99 -8.83 20.42 -5.06
N LEU A 100 -9.54 19.88 -6.06
CA LEU A 100 -10.25 18.62 -5.91
C LEU A 100 -9.28 17.45 -6.05
N LEU A 101 -9.27 16.54 -5.07
CA LEU A 101 -8.46 15.33 -5.13
C LEU A 101 -9.09 14.31 -6.08
N LEU A 102 -8.39 13.97 -7.15
CA LEU A 102 -8.76 12.91 -8.08
C LEU A 102 -8.24 11.53 -7.64
N LYS A 103 -7.18 11.54 -6.83
CA LYS A 103 -6.53 10.36 -6.26
C LYS A 103 -6.49 10.48 -4.75
N SER A 104 -6.43 9.33 -4.08
CA SER A 104 -6.21 9.28 -2.64
C SER A 104 -4.87 9.92 -2.27
N LEU A 105 -4.85 10.63 -1.16
CA LEU A 105 -3.67 11.34 -0.68
C LEU A 105 -3.36 10.92 0.76
N TYR A 106 -2.09 10.94 1.11
CA TYR A 106 -1.67 10.76 2.51
C TYR A 106 -2.35 11.80 3.40
N GLY A 107 -2.88 11.33 4.53
CA GLY A 107 -3.60 12.17 5.49
C GLY A 107 -5.08 12.36 5.22
N THR A 108 -5.62 11.81 4.11
CA THR A 108 -7.06 11.64 3.94
C THR A 108 -7.54 10.43 4.72
N ARG A 109 -8.77 10.49 5.25
CA ARG A 109 -9.35 9.42 6.09
C ARG A 109 -9.59 8.13 5.33
N THR A 110 -10.04 8.23 4.07
CA THR A 110 -10.36 7.09 3.20
C THR A 110 -9.14 6.55 2.43
N GLY A 111 -8.01 7.26 2.44
CA GLY A 111 -6.86 6.94 1.59
C GLY A 111 -6.32 5.52 1.75
N ALA A 112 -6.19 5.04 2.99
CA ALA A 112 -5.70 3.69 3.27
C ALA A 112 -6.69 2.60 2.83
N HIS A 113 -7.99 2.83 3.02
CA HIS A 113 -9.06 1.93 2.59
C HIS A 113 -9.12 1.85 1.06
N ASN A 114 -9.11 2.99 0.38
CA ASN A 114 -9.12 3.06 -1.08
C ASN A 114 -7.92 2.32 -1.70
N TRP A 115 -6.74 2.51 -1.11
CA TRP A 115 -5.54 1.78 -1.52
C TRP A 115 -5.72 0.27 -1.37
N GLN A 116 -6.22 -0.19 -0.23
CA GLN A 116 -6.44 -1.61 0.02
C GLN A 116 -7.42 -2.23 -0.98
N LEU A 117 -8.51 -1.52 -1.31
CA LEU A 117 -9.48 -1.97 -2.30
C LEU A 117 -8.86 -2.05 -3.71
N GLN A 118 -8.08 -1.02 -4.09
CA GLN A 118 -7.40 -1.00 -5.39
C GLN A 118 -6.40 -2.15 -5.50
N LEU A 119 -5.52 -2.28 -4.49
CA LEU A 119 -4.54 -3.36 -4.45
C LEU A 119 -5.19 -4.75 -4.49
N GLY A 120 -6.32 -4.94 -3.79
CA GLY A 120 -7.08 -6.19 -3.84
C GLY A 120 -7.56 -6.55 -5.24
N LYS A 121 -8.02 -5.55 -6.02
CA LYS A 121 -8.42 -5.73 -7.43
C LYS A 121 -7.22 -6.09 -8.30
N ASP A 122 -6.11 -5.37 -8.13
CA ASP A 122 -4.90 -5.58 -8.92
C ASP A 122 -4.30 -6.95 -8.65
N LEU A 123 -4.17 -7.35 -7.38
CA LEU A 123 -3.70 -8.68 -7.00
C LEU A 123 -4.61 -9.80 -7.54
N THR A 124 -5.93 -9.59 -7.50
CA THR A 124 -6.89 -10.56 -8.07
C THR A 124 -6.70 -10.71 -9.57
N SER A 125 -6.48 -9.61 -10.29
CA SER A 125 -6.21 -9.64 -11.75
C SER A 125 -4.91 -10.36 -12.08
N LEU A 126 -3.93 -10.33 -11.19
CA LEU A 126 -2.67 -11.05 -11.28
C LEU A 126 -2.76 -12.53 -10.86
N GLY A 127 -3.93 -13.02 -10.46
CA GLY A 127 -4.15 -14.42 -10.09
C GLY A 127 -3.96 -14.74 -8.62
N PHE A 128 -3.81 -13.72 -7.75
CA PHE A 128 -3.83 -13.92 -6.31
C PHE A 128 -5.26 -14.06 -5.78
N SER A 129 -5.43 -14.89 -4.77
CA SER A 129 -6.67 -15.04 -4.01
C SER A 129 -6.44 -14.61 -2.57
N GLN A 130 -7.31 -13.76 -2.05
CA GLN A 130 -7.25 -13.34 -0.65
C GLN A 130 -7.71 -14.45 0.29
N ALA A 131 -7.17 -14.49 1.50
CA ALA A 131 -7.60 -15.42 2.54
C ALA A 131 -8.99 -15.03 3.06
N ARG A 132 -9.81 -16.05 3.44
CA ARG A 132 -11.20 -15.82 3.90
C ARG A 132 -11.32 -14.96 5.16
N GLY A 133 -10.34 -15.01 6.04
CA GLY A 133 -10.39 -14.32 7.33
C GLY A 133 -9.67 -12.97 7.37
N SER A 134 -8.93 -12.61 6.32
CA SER A 134 -8.19 -11.34 6.25
C SER A 134 -7.82 -11.05 4.79
N PRO A 135 -7.95 -9.81 4.32
CA PRO A 135 -7.54 -9.44 2.97
C PRO A 135 -6.02 -9.32 2.79
N CYS A 136 -5.24 -9.28 3.88
CA CYS A 136 -3.80 -9.06 3.81
C CYS A 136 -2.99 -10.26 3.33
N PRO A 137 -3.25 -11.53 3.77
CA PRO A 137 -2.62 -12.69 3.19
C PRO A 137 -3.29 -13.06 1.87
N CYS A 138 -2.48 -13.19 0.83
CA CYS A 138 -2.91 -13.59 -0.51
C CYS A 138 -2.10 -14.81 -0.99
N TYR A 139 -2.70 -15.64 -1.82
CA TYR A 139 -2.06 -16.83 -2.37
C TYR A 139 -2.22 -16.92 -3.88
N HIS A 140 -1.12 -17.10 -4.59
CA HIS A 140 -1.11 -17.34 -6.03
C HIS A 140 -0.98 -18.84 -6.30
N LYS A 141 -2.10 -19.49 -6.70
CA LYS A 141 -2.16 -20.94 -6.85
C LYS A 141 -1.24 -21.46 -7.98
N GLY A 142 -1.15 -20.76 -9.09
CA GLY A 142 -0.32 -21.14 -10.24
C GLY A 142 1.16 -21.21 -9.88
N GLU A 143 1.68 -20.17 -9.27
CA GLU A 143 3.08 -20.06 -8.90
C GLU A 143 3.41 -20.66 -7.51
N GLY A 144 2.39 -21.00 -6.71
CA GLY A 144 2.62 -21.51 -5.35
C GLY A 144 3.21 -20.45 -4.42
N ALA A 145 2.93 -19.18 -4.68
CA ALA A 145 3.46 -18.04 -3.95
C ALA A 145 2.49 -17.55 -2.87
N THR A 146 3.03 -17.11 -1.74
CA THR A 146 2.25 -16.47 -0.67
C THR A 146 2.70 -15.04 -0.52
N LEU A 147 1.77 -14.10 -0.53
CA LEU A 147 2.00 -12.67 -0.35
C LEU A 147 1.30 -12.22 0.93
N VAL A 148 1.99 -11.44 1.76
CA VAL A 148 1.39 -10.72 2.89
C VAL A 148 1.60 -9.23 2.67
N VAL A 149 0.52 -8.48 2.76
CA VAL A 149 0.50 -7.02 2.56
C VAL A 149 0.34 -6.32 3.89
N PHE A 150 1.16 -5.31 4.14
CA PHE A 150 1.09 -4.43 5.29
C PHE A 150 1.25 -2.97 4.83
N GLY A 151 0.14 -2.30 4.55
CA GLY A 151 0.16 -0.93 4.02
C GLY A 151 0.82 -0.85 2.64
N ASP A 152 1.98 -0.27 2.58
CA ASP A 152 2.86 -0.13 1.41
C ASP A 152 3.90 -1.26 1.29
N ASP A 153 4.12 -2.01 2.36
CA ASP A 153 5.04 -3.13 2.40
C ASP A 153 4.37 -4.43 1.95
N MET A 154 5.09 -5.22 1.15
CA MET A 154 4.68 -6.53 0.70
C MET A 154 5.77 -7.57 0.95
N TRP A 155 5.38 -8.72 1.47
CA TRP A 155 6.29 -9.84 1.72
C TRP A 155 5.86 -11.04 0.89
N LEU A 156 6.66 -11.33 -0.14
CA LEU A 156 6.39 -12.39 -1.11
C LEU A 156 7.28 -13.59 -0.83
N LEU A 157 6.67 -14.72 -0.48
CA LEU A 157 7.31 -16.01 -0.25
C LEU A 157 7.05 -16.92 -1.45
N ALA A 158 8.11 -17.29 -2.16
CA ALA A 158 8.04 -18.18 -3.32
C ALA A 158 9.42 -18.79 -3.63
N ASP A 159 9.51 -19.71 -4.58
CA ASP A 159 10.80 -20.10 -5.15
C ASP A 159 11.31 -19.04 -6.14
N GLN A 160 12.57 -19.17 -6.57
CA GLN A 160 13.23 -18.17 -7.40
C GLN A 160 12.49 -17.94 -8.74
N GLU A 161 12.01 -19.01 -9.38
CA GLU A 161 11.30 -18.90 -10.67
C GLU A 161 9.99 -18.13 -10.53
N ALA A 162 9.21 -18.44 -9.49
CA ALA A 162 7.99 -17.69 -9.19
C ALA A 162 8.28 -16.22 -8.81
N LEU A 163 9.38 -15.94 -8.09
CA LEU A 163 9.81 -14.57 -7.81
C LEU A 163 10.15 -13.82 -9.10
N ASP A 164 10.88 -14.43 -10.01
CA ASP A 164 11.29 -13.82 -11.27
C ASP A 164 10.06 -13.51 -12.18
N THR A 165 9.01 -14.34 -12.09
CA THR A 165 7.74 -14.12 -12.77
C THR A 165 6.88 -13.02 -12.13
N LEU A 166 6.73 -13.05 -10.80
CA LEU A 166 5.75 -12.20 -10.11
C LEU A 166 6.29 -10.80 -9.77
N LYS A 167 7.58 -10.66 -9.46
CA LYS A 167 8.16 -9.35 -9.10
C LYS A 167 7.95 -8.25 -10.14
N PRO A 168 8.16 -8.49 -11.45
CA PRO A 168 7.92 -7.47 -12.46
C PRO A 168 6.45 -7.03 -12.57
N LEU A 169 5.51 -7.89 -12.15
CA LEU A 169 4.07 -7.61 -12.20
C LEU A 169 3.57 -6.82 -10.97
N LEU A 170 4.36 -6.82 -9.90
CA LEU A 170 4.06 -6.13 -8.63
C LEU A 170 4.76 -4.77 -8.51
N HIS A 171 5.41 -4.32 -9.58
CA HIS A 171 6.13 -3.02 -9.64
C HIS A 171 5.27 -1.89 -10.17
#